data_b94da066092b8f8d57ffe3979cc7e44a
#
_entry.id   b94da066092b8f8d57ffe3979cc7e44a
#
_cell.length_a   1.000
_cell.length_b   1.000
_cell.length_c   1.000
_cell.angle_alpha   90.00
_cell.angle_beta   90.00
_cell.angle_gamma   90.00
#
_symmetry.space_group_name_H-M   'P 1'
#
loop_
_entity.id
_entity.type
_entity.pdbx_description
1 polymer ?
#
loop_
_entity_poly.entity_id
_entity_poly.type
_entity_poly.pdbx_seq_one_letter_code
_entity_poly.pdbx_strand_id
1 'polypeptide(L)'
;RQVKTVTYAFLYGAGNEKIGTSYDNSLQPKEARKKGQEIREAYVSAIEGLSDLLRAVAAKSANGFLLACDGRRVLVDSPHKSLNYLLQCSAGIVAKRWMVIANDLFKKNNVHTHQLAFVHDELQYECETNSIIRIKYGLEASAILAGEYYNLRCPIAADSKHGKTWHDVH
;
A
#
# COMPACT_ATOMS: atom_id res chain seq x y z
N ARG A 1 -13.00 11.59 5.10
CA ARG A 1 -12.64 11.54 3.66
C ARG A 1 -11.46 12.49 3.33
N GLN A 2 -11.49 13.76 3.75
CA GLN A 2 -10.42 14.73 3.50
C GLN A 2 -9.03 14.28 4.00
N VAL A 3 -8.94 13.79 5.26
CA VAL A 3 -7.68 13.32 5.84
C VAL A 3 -7.04 12.23 4.98
N LYS A 4 -7.82 11.25 4.53
CA LYS A 4 -7.34 10.18 3.64
C LYS A 4 -6.75 10.75 2.35
N THR A 5 -7.46 11.69 1.70
CA THR A 5 -7.03 12.32 0.45
C THR A 5 -5.71 13.10 0.64
N VAL A 6 -5.61 13.87 1.72
CA VAL A 6 -4.40 14.65 2.05
C VAL A 6 -3.22 13.71 2.35
N THR A 7 -3.44 12.65 3.13
CA THR A 7 -2.41 11.64 3.44
C THR A 7 -1.86 11.00 2.17
N TYR A 8 -2.74 10.58 1.26
CA TYR A 8 -2.28 10.02 -0.01
C TYR A 8 -1.55 11.04 -0.88
N ALA A 9 -2.04 12.26 -0.97
CA ALA A 9 -1.35 13.33 -1.70
C ALA A 9 0.07 13.54 -1.14
N PHE A 10 0.22 13.56 0.18
CA PHE A 10 1.52 13.65 0.85
C PHE A 10 2.43 12.46 0.51
N LEU A 11 1.96 11.24 0.69
CA LEU A 11 2.73 10.00 0.46
C LEU A 11 3.13 9.85 -1.00
N TYR A 12 2.31 10.33 -1.94
CA TYR A 12 2.61 10.33 -3.37
C TYR A 12 3.51 11.48 -3.83
N GLY A 13 4.06 12.25 -2.87
CA GLY A 13 5.02 13.30 -3.17
C GLY A 13 4.41 14.54 -3.82
N ALA A 14 3.11 14.78 -3.61
CA ALA A 14 2.46 15.97 -4.13
C ALA A 14 3.11 17.25 -3.56
N GLY A 15 3.24 18.28 -4.38
CA GLY A 15 3.70 19.60 -3.96
C GLY A 15 2.68 20.29 -3.02
N ASN A 16 3.13 21.32 -2.31
CA ASN A 16 2.29 22.00 -1.31
C ASN A 16 0.98 22.52 -1.89
N GLU A 17 0.99 23.08 -3.11
CA GLU A 17 -0.24 23.55 -3.76
C GLU A 17 -1.26 22.43 -3.94
N LYS A 18 -0.82 21.24 -4.39
CA LYS A 18 -1.71 20.08 -4.56
C LYS A 18 -2.24 19.55 -3.23
N ILE A 19 -1.42 19.58 -2.17
CA ILE A 19 -1.88 19.22 -0.81
C ILE A 19 -2.95 20.20 -0.34
N GLY A 20 -2.73 21.51 -0.52
CA GLY A 20 -3.70 22.53 -0.14
C GLY A 20 -5.01 22.43 -0.91
N THR A 21 -4.98 22.23 -2.23
CA THR A 21 -6.19 22.04 -3.04
C THR A 21 -6.89 20.70 -2.75
N SER A 22 -6.16 19.68 -2.29
CA SER A 22 -6.76 18.42 -1.82
C SER A 22 -7.49 18.57 -0.49
N TYR A 23 -7.09 19.54 0.32
CA TYR A 23 -7.77 19.92 1.56
C TYR A 23 -9.01 20.77 1.27
N ASP A 24 -8.84 21.82 0.46
CA ASP A 24 -9.92 22.72 0.05
C ASP A 24 -9.68 23.17 -1.41
N ASN A 25 -10.57 22.74 -2.29
CA ASN A 25 -10.47 23.00 -3.72
C ASN A 25 -10.90 24.43 -4.12
N SER A 26 -11.45 25.20 -3.19
CA SER A 26 -11.83 26.61 -3.39
C SER A 26 -10.67 27.59 -3.23
N LEU A 27 -9.54 27.14 -2.65
CA LEU A 27 -8.39 27.99 -2.38
C LEU A 27 -7.69 28.45 -3.67
N GLN A 28 -7.32 29.73 -3.71
CA GLN A 28 -6.47 30.24 -4.76
C GLN A 28 -5.06 29.63 -4.69
N PRO A 29 -4.31 29.52 -5.80
CA PRO A 29 -3.02 28.80 -5.84
C PRO A 29 -2.02 29.23 -4.75
N LYS A 30 -1.95 30.53 -4.44
CA LYS A 30 -1.05 31.06 -3.41
C LYS A 30 -1.48 30.62 -2.01
N GLU A 31 -2.78 30.67 -1.72
CA GLU A 31 -3.36 30.23 -0.45
C GLU A 31 -3.26 28.71 -0.29
N ALA A 32 -3.56 27.95 -1.35
CA ALA A 32 -3.41 26.51 -1.39
C ALA A 32 -1.97 26.08 -1.09
N ARG A 33 -0.97 26.76 -1.68
CA ARG A 33 0.44 26.49 -1.40
C ARG A 33 0.82 26.74 0.07
N LYS A 34 0.36 27.84 0.64
CA LYS A 34 0.58 28.15 2.06
C LYS A 34 -0.09 27.11 2.96
N LYS A 35 -1.37 26.82 2.70
CA LYS A 35 -2.13 25.81 3.45
C LYS A 35 -1.52 24.42 3.35
N GLY A 36 -1.09 24.03 2.17
CA GLY A 36 -0.42 22.74 1.94
C GLY A 36 0.93 22.64 2.65
N GLN A 37 1.67 23.75 2.79
CA GLN A 37 2.88 23.78 3.59
C GLN A 37 2.57 23.57 5.08
N GLU A 38 1.60 24.30 5.64
CA GLU A 38 1.16 24.12 7.02
C GLU A 38 0.75 22.67 7.32
N ILE A 39 -0.05 22.09 6.42
CA ILE A 39 -0.48 20.68 6.53
C ILE A 39 0.71 19.74 6.50
N ARG A 40 1.65 19.92 5.59
CA ARG A 40 2.87 19.10 5.48
C ARG A 40 3.70 19.16 6.76
N GLU A 41 3.95 20.34 7.28
CA GLU A 41 4.73 20.56 8.50
C GLU A 41 4.04 19.91 9.71
N ALA A 42 2.73 20.10 9.86
CA ALA A 42 1.94 19.48 10.90
C ALA A 42 1.96 17.94 10.79
N TYR A 43 1.83 17.40 9.58
CA TYR A 43 1.85 15.96 9.34
C TYR A 43 3.20 15.32 9.67
N VAL A 44 4.30 15.95 9.26
CA VAL A 44 5.66 15.47 9.53
C VAL A 44 5.98 15.56 11.03
N SER A 45 5.56 16.62 11.71
CA SER A 45 5.80 16.78 13.14
C SER A 45 4.96 15.87 14.03
N ALA A 46 3.75 15.49 13.56
CA ALA A 46 2.85 14.62 14.32
C ALA A 46 3.25 13.13 14.29
N ILE A 47 4.08 12.71 13.34
CA ILE A 47 4.51 11.31 13.19
C ILE A 47 5.98 11.18 13.53
N GLU A 48 6.26 10.58 14.68
CA GLU A 48 7.62 10.35 15.14
C GLU A 48 8.43 9.54 14.11
N GLY A 49 9.65 10.01 13.82
CA GLY A 49 10.57 9.38 12.86
C GLY A 49 10.26 9.66 11.38
N LEU A 50 9.11 10.28 11.03
CA LEU A 50 8.78 10.54 9.63
C LEU A 50 9.77 11.49 8.96
N SER A 51 10.20 12.53 9.66
CA SER A 51 11.22 13.48 9.21
C SER A 51 12.55 12.77 8.88
N ASP A 52 12.97 11.84 9.74
CA ASP A 52 14.20 11.06 9.55
C ASP A 52 14.08 10.09 8.38
N LEU A 53 12.93 9.44 8.24
CA LEU A 53 12.63 8.58 7.10
C LEU A 53 12.71 9.36 5.78
N LEU A 54 12.08 10.52 5.70
CA LEU A 54 12.11 11.37 4.50
C LEU A 54 13.53 11.78 4.13
N ARG A 55 14.33 12.19 5.11
CA ARG A 55 15.75 12.53 4.89
C ARG A 55 16.58 11.34 4.44
N ALA A 56 16.41 10.18 5.08
CA ALA A 56 17.14 8.96 4.73
C ALA A 56 16.79 8.47 3.31
N VAL A 57 15.51 8.49 2.95
CA VAL A 57 15.04 8.11 1.62
C VAL A 57 15.58 9.08 0.56
N ALA A 58 15.53 10.39 0.82
CA ALA A 58 16.07 11.40 -0.10
C ALA A 58 17.59 11.23 -0.30
N ALA A 59 18.36 11.03 0.77
CA ALA A 59 19.79 10.82 0.70
C ALA A 59 20.15 9.54 -0.08
N LYS A 60 19.44 8.43 0.15
CA LYS A 60 19.66 7.17 -0.57
C LYS A 60 19.28 7.27 -2.04
N SER A 61 18.21 8.00 -2.37
CA SER A 61 17.74 8.18 -3.74
C SER A 61 18.72 8.97 -4.63
N ALA A 62 19.66 9.70 -4.05
CA ALA A 62 20.73 10.39 -4.79
C ALA A 62 21.61 9.42 -5.62
N ASN A 63 21.65 8.14 -5.26
CA ASN A 63 22.33 7.08 -6.03
C ASN A 63 21.51 6.59 -7.25
N GLY A 64 20.35 7.18 -7.53
CA GLY A 64 19.46 6.79 -8.64
C GLY A 64 18.59 5.57 -8.33
N PHE A 65 18.68 4.96 -7.15
CA PHE A 65 17.85 3.83 -6.74
C PHE A 65 17.68 3.73 -5.22
N LEU A 66 16.61 3.02 -4.82
CA LEU A 66 16.35 2.59 -3.45
C LEU A 66 16.30 1.06 -3.39
N LEU A 67 16.37 0.49 -2.20
CA LEU A 67 16.15 -0.94 -1.98
C LEU A 67 14.76 -1.16 -1.39
N ALA A 68 13.95 -1.98 -2.05
CA ALA A 68 12.66 -2.42 -1.54
C ALA A 68 12.82 -3.45 -0.40
N CYS A 69 11.71 -3.87 0.21
CA CYS A 69 11.72 -4.78 1.37
C CYS A 69 12.34 -6.16 1.10
N ASP A 70 12.46 -6.58 -0.16
CA ASP A 70 13.13 -7.82 -0.59
C ASP A 70 14.55 -7.61 -1.11
N GLY A 71 15.09 -6.39 -1.00
CA GLY A 71 16.43 -6.04 -1.44
C GLY A 71 16.58 -5.69 -2.93
N ARG A 72 15.50 -5.77 -3.74
CA ARG A 72 15.59 -5.36 -5.15
C ARG A 72 15.76 -3.85 -5.29
N ARG A 73 16.41 -3.46 -6.39
CA ARG A 73 16.57 -2.05 -6.72
C ARG A 73 15.30 -1.47 -7.32
N VAL A 74 14.87 -0.34 -6.76
CA VAL A 74 13.79 0.50 -7.25
C VAL A 74 14.41 1.75 -7.86
N LEU A 75 14.33 1.90 -9.16
CA LEU A 75 14.88 3.08 -9.84
C LEU A 75 14.13 4.35 -9.41
N VAL A 76 14.87 5.42 -9.21
CA VAL A 76 14.35 6.73 -8.80
C VAL A 76 14.76 7.78 -9.82
N ASP A 77 13.81 8.21 -10.63
CA ASP A 77 13.97 9.30 -11.60
C ASP A 77 13.65 10.68 -11.00
N SER A 78 12.99 10.70 -9.84
CA SER A 78 12.44 11.90 -9.22
C SER A 78 12.58 11.85 -7.69
N PRO A 79 13.58 12.55 -7.11
CA PRO A 79 13.86 12.47 -5.66
C PRO A 79 12.66 12.77 -4.75
N HIS A 80 11.79 13.71 -5.14
CA HIS A 80 10.60 14.05 -4.34
C HIS A 80 9.51 12.96 -4.36
N LYS A 81 9.59 11.97 -5.27
CA LYS A 81 8.71 10.81 -5.32
C LYS A 81 9.33 9.55 -4.71
N SER A 82 10.53 9.65 -4.18
CA SER A 82 11.31 8.50 -3.70
C SER A 82 10.57 7.66 -2.66
N LEU A 83 9.90 8.30 -1.70
CA LEU A 83 9.09 7.59 -0.71
C LEU A 83 7.94 6.82 -1.35
N ASN A 84 7.24 7.44 -2.32
CA ASN A 84 6.17 6.78 -3.05
C ASN A 84 6.68 5.54 -3.80
N TYR A 85 7.79 5.64 -4.52
CA TYR A 85 8.39 4.50 -5.24
C TYR A 85 8.73 3.35 -4.28
N LEU A 86 9.33 3.67 -3.13
CA LEU A 86 9.66 2.69 -2.11
C LEU A 86 8.42 1.98 -1.57
N LEU A 87 7.39 2.74 -1.20
CA LEU A 87 6.14 2.21 -0.64
C LEU A 87 5.37 1.38 -1.67
N GLN A 88 5.18 1.89 -2.90
CA GLN A 88 4.45 1.19 -3.95
C GLN A 88 5.14 -0.12 -4.36
N CYS A 89 6.45 -0.09 -4.53
CA CYS A 89 7.21 -1.29 -4.86
C CYS A 89 7.13 -2.33 -3.74
N SER A 90 7.34 -1.91 -2.49
CA SER A 90 7.27 -2.82 -1.33
C SER A 90 5.87 -3.39 -1.14
N ALA A 91 4.82 -2.58 -1.31
CA ALA A 91 3.43 -3.04 -1.26
C ALA A 91 3.15 -4.12 -2.33
N GLY A 92 3.59 -3.89 -3.58
CA GLY A 92 3.45 -4.89 -4.65
C GLY A 92 4.24 -6.19 -4.39
N ILE A 93 5.40 -6.10 -3.74
CA ILE A 93 6.19 -7.28 -3.34
C ILE A 93 5.44 -8.08 -2.27
N VAL A 94 4.93 -7.42 -1.22
CA VAL A 94 4.17 -8.07 -0.14
C VAL A 94 2.90 -8.70 -0.70
N ALA A 95 2.14 -8.00 -1.56
CA ALA A 95 0.92 -8.53 -2.17
C ALA A 95 1.19 -9.77 -3.05
N LYS A 96 2.28 -9.78 -3.80
CA LYS A 96 2.68 -10.98 -4.57
C LYS A 96 3.12 -12.13 -3.66
N ARG A 97 3.76 -11.85 -2.55
CA ARG A 97 4.09 -12.87 -1.55
C ARG A 97 2.82 -13.45 -0.92
N TRP A 98 1.85 -12.59 -0.58
CA TRP A 98 0.54 -13.00 -0.12
C TRP A 98 -0.13 -13.98 -1.08
N MET A 99 -0.17 -13.64 -2.37
CA MET A 99 -0.70 -14.52 -3.43
C MET A 99 -0.03 -15.91 -3.44
N VAL A 100 1.30 -15.95 -3.36
CA VAL A 100 2.06 -17.21 -3.37
C VAL A 100 1.74 -18.04 -2.13
N ILE A 101 1.78 -17.44 -0.94
CA ILE A 101 1.49 -18.14 0.32
C ILE A 101 0.05 -18.67 0.32
N ALA A 102 -0.93 -17.88 -0.16
CA ALA A 102 -2.32 -18.31 -0.26
C ALA A 102 -2.47 -19.55 -1.15
N ASN A 103 -1.89 -19.51 -2.35
CA ASN A 103 -1.94 -20.63 -3.27
C ASN A 103 -1.27 -21.89 -2.72
N ASP A 104 -0.11 -21.76 -2.06
CA ASP A 104 0.59 -22.88 -1.44
C ASP A 104 -0.22 -23.47 -0.29
N LEU A 105 -0.85 -22.60 0.53
CA LEU A 105 -1.72 -23.00 1.63
C LEU A 105 -2.93 -23.81 1.11
N PHE A 106 -3.60 -23.37 0.05
CA PHE A 106 -4.74 -24.05 -0.52
C PHE A 106 -4.35 -25.38 -1.14
N LYS A 107 -3.25 -25.45 -1.88
CA LYS A 107 -2.72 -26.71 -2.42
C LYS A 107 -2.39 -27.71 -1.33
N LYS A 108 -1.66 -27.29 -0.29
CA LYS A 108 -1.26 -28.16 0.84
C LYS A 108 -2.46 -28.76 1.58
N ASN A 109 -3.56 -28.02 1.66
CA ASN A 109 -4.77 -28.40 2.37
C ASN A 109 -5.85 -29.02 1.47
N ASN A 110 -5.53 -29.31 0.20
CA ASN A 110 -6.46 -29.84 -0.80
C ASN A 110 -7.76 -28.98 -0.91
N VAL A 111 -7.62 -27.65 -0.88
CA VAL A 111 -8.72 -26.73 -1.07
C VAL A 111 -8.84 -26.42 -2.57
N HIS A 112 -9.93 -26.88 -3.19
CA HIS A 112 -10.21 -26.59 -4.59
C HIS A 112 -10.67 -25.14 -4.74
N THR A 113 -9.84 -24.34 -5.38
CA THR A 113 -10.11 -22.94 -5.68
C THR A 113 -9.25 -22.48 -6.84
N HIS A 114 -9.71 -21.48 -7.58
CA HIS A 114 -8.97 -20.89 -8.69
C HIS A 114 -8.82 -19.39 -8.46
N GLN A 115 -7.60 -18.91 -8.57
CA GLN A 115 -7.35 -17.48 -8.61
C GLN A 115 -7.79 -16.92 -9.96
N LEU A 116 -8.71 -15.96 -9.95
CA LEU A 116 -9.25 -15.32 -11.13
C LEU A 116 -8.47 -14.06 -11.53
N ALA A 117 -8.12 -13.24 -10.51
CA ALA A 117 -7.43 -11.99 -10.74
C ALA A 117 -6.54 -11.57 -9.55
N PHE A 118 -5.58 -10.72 -9.85
CA PHE A 118 -4.81 -9.93 -8.89
C PHE A 118 -4.85 -8.48 -9.35
N VAL A 119 -5.58 -7.64 -8.64
CA VAL A 119 -5.82 -6.25 -9.01
C VAL A 119 -5.36 -5.35 -7.86
N HIS A 120 -4.25 -4.63 -8.07
CA HIS A 120 -3.61 -3.77 -7.08
C HIS A 120 -3.24 -4.51 -5.78
N ASP A 121 -4.06 -4.41 -4.75
CA ASP A 121 -3.93 -5.00 -3.42
C ASP A 121 -5.03 -6.03 -3.13
N GLU A 122 -5.71 -6.52 -4.17
CA GLU A 122 -6.85 -7.42 -4.09
C GLU A 122 -6.59 -8.72 -4.83
N LEU A 123 -6.91 -9.85 -4.18
CA LEU A 123 -6.91 -11.18 -4.77
C LEU A 123 -8.35 -11.67 -4.96
N GLN A 124 -8.68 -12.07 -6.18
CA GLN A 124 -9.99 -12.63 -6.54
C GLN A 124 -9.88 -14.13 -6.76
N TYR A 125 -10.76 -14.88 -6.11
CA TYR A 125 -10.83 -16.34 -6.19
C TYR A 125 -12.25 -16.80 -6.44
N GLU A 126 -12.38 -17.91 -7.19
CA GLU A 126 -13.63 -18.67 -7.23
C GLU A 126 -13.48 -19.97 -6.45
N CYS A 127 -14.58 -20.43 -5.86
CA CYS A 127 -14.61 -21.66 -5.10
C CYS A 127 -16.02 -22.22 -4.96
N GLU A 128 -16.10 -23.48 -4.55
CA GLU A 128 -17.36 -24.08 -4.11
C GLU A 128 -17.90 -23.39 -2.84
N THR A 129 -19.23 -23.30 -2.76
CA THR A 129 -19.90 -22.62 -1.64
C THR A 129 -19.53 -23.18 -0.24
N ASN A 130 -19.30 -24.49 -0.15
CA ASN A 130 -18.88 -25.16 1.09
C ASN A 130 -17.44 -24.81 1.51
N SER A 131 -16.63 -24.26 0.63
CA SER A 131 -15.23 -23.88 0.85
C SER A 131 -15.03 -22.40 1.21
N ILE A 132 -16.07 -21.57 1.11
CA ILE A 132 -15.99 -20.11 1.30
C ILE A 132 -15.28 -19.75 2.61
N ILE A 133 -15.73 -20.32 3.75
CA ILE A 133 -15.19 -20.00 5.07
C ILE A 133 -13.69 -20.35 5.15
N ARG A 134 -13.31 -21.52 4.60
CA ARG A 134 -11.92 -21.98 4.61
C ARG A 134 -11.03 -21.08 3.76
N ILE A 135 -11.51 -20.66 2.61
CA ILE A 135 -10.76 -19.76 1.70
C ILE A 135 -10.64 -18.37 2.32
N LYS A 136 -11.71 -17.83 2.88
CA LYS A 136 -11.69 -16.55 3.58
C LYS A 136 -10.58 -16.53 4.64
N TYR A 137 -10.60 -17.46 5.60
CA TYR A 137 -9.58 -17.54 6.64
C TYR A 137 -8.18 -17.81 6.08
N GLY A 138 -8.07 -18.62 5.03
CA GLY A 138 -6.79 -18.88 4.37
C GLY A 138 -6.18 -17.64 3.73
N LEU A 139 -7.00 -16.81 3.08
CA LEU A 139 -6.56 -15.54 2.50
C LEU A 139 -6.14 -14.54 3.58
N GLU A 140 -6.94 -14.39 4.62
CA GLU A 140 -6.62 -13.47 5.73
C GLU A 140 -5.34 -13.90 6.47
N ALA A 141 -5.20 -15.19 6.80
CA ALA A 141 -4.00 -15.72 7.44
C ALA A 141 -2.75 -15.58 6.55
N SER A 142 -2.88 -15.84 5.26
CA SER A 142 -1.75 -15.72 4.33
C SER A 142 -1.27 -14.27 4.15
N ALA A 143 -2.13 -13.27 4.34
CA ALA A 143 -1.72 -11.86 4.35
C ALA A 143 -0.81 -11.56 5.55
N ILE A 144 -1.17 -12.04 6.73
CA ILE A 144 -0.33 -11.92 7.94
C ILE A 144 1.04 -12.57 7.71
N LEU A 145 1.05 -13.81 7.21
CA LEU A 145 2.28 -14.55 6.91
C LEU A 145 3.15 -13.85 5.85
N ALA A 146 2.56 -13.13 4.91
CA ALA A 146 3.31 -12.34 3.94
C ALA A 146 4.05 -11.17 4.59
N GLY A 147 3.45 -10.50 5.56
CA GLY A 147 4.09 -9.47 6.37
C GLY A 147 5.24 -10.04 7.22
N GLU A 148 5.00 -11.15 7.89
CA GLU A 148 6.00 -11.86 8.71
C GLU A 148 7.20 -12.33 7.86
N TYR A 149 6.96 -12.82 6.66
CA TYR A 149 8.02 -13.26 5.74
C TYR A 149 9.06 -12.16 5.46
N TYR A 150 8.64 -10.89 5.42
CA TYR A 150 9.51 -9.74 5.23
C TYR A 150 9.89 -9.05 6.55
N ASN A 151 9.59 -9.65 7.71
CA ASN A 151 9.85 -9.07 9.03
C ASN A 151 9.29 -7.65 9.19
N LEU A 152 8.10 -7.40 8.65
CA LEU A 152 7.44 -6.11 8.79
C LEU A 152 7.04 -5.90 10.26
N ARG A 153 7.33 -4.71 10.79
CA ARG A 153 7.04 -4.39 12.21
C ARG A 153 5.56 -4.13 12.49
N CYS A 154 4.75 -3.94 11.45
CA CYS A 154 3.31 -3.86 11.60
C CYS A 154 2.67 -5.06 10.87
N PRO A 155 1.63 -5.68 11.44
CA PRO A 155 0.95 -6.80 10.81
C PRO A 155 0.24 -6.33 9.53
N ILE A 156 0.34 -7.16 8.48
CA ILE A 156 -0.48 -6.99 7.29
C ILE A 156 -1.81 -7.71 7.54
N ALA A 157 -2.90 -7.05 7.26
CA ALA A 157 -4.24 -7.59 7.39
C ALA A 157 -4.98 -7.53 6.04
N ALA A 158 -5.91 -8.44 5.85
CA ALA A 158 -6.83 -8.45 4.73
C ALA A 158 -8.24 -8.72 5.23
N ASP A 159 -9.22 -8.15 4.54
CA ASP A 159 -10.64 -8.40 4.75
C ASP A 159 -11.18 -9.17 3.55
N SER A 160 -11.96 -10.22 3.80
CA SER A 160 -12.54 -11.04 2.73
C SER A 160 -14.04 -10.83 2.63
N LYS A 161 -14.51 -10.58 1.41
CA LYS A 161 -15.92 -10.59 1.04
C LYS A 161 -16.21 -11.80 0.18
N HIS A 162 -17.47 -12.22 0.10
CA HIS A 162 -17.93 -13.27 -0.80
C HIS A 162 -19.28 -12.92 -1.41
N GLY A 163 -19.52 -13.42 -2.61
CA GLY A 163 -20.75 -13.22 -3.36
C GLY A 163 -20.81 -14.16 -4.55
N LYS A 164 -21.90 -14.13 -5.29
CA LYS A 164 -22.07 -14.95 -6.50
C LYS A 164 -21.46 -14.29 -7.73
N THR A 165 -21.30 -13.00 -7.70
CA THR A 165 -20.83 -12.19 -8.83
C THR A 165 -19.78 -11.18 -8.36
N TRP A 166 -19.02 -10.65 -9.32
CA TRP A 166 -18.09 -9.54 -9.07
C TRP A 166 -18.75 -8.34 -8.40
N HIS A 167 -19.98 -8.03 -8.80
CA HIS A 167 -20.74 -6.91 -8.23
C HIS A 167 -21.02 -7.09 -6.73
N ASP A 168 -21.21 -8.32 -6.25
CA ASP A 168 -21.53 -8.59 -4.85
C ASP A 168 -20.36 -8.32 -3.91
N VAL A 169 -19.13 -8.30 -4.43
CA VAL A 169 -17.90 -8.13 -3.65
C VAL A 169 -17.28 -6.73 -3.78
N HIS A 170 -17.78 -5.92 -4.68
CA HIS A 170 -17.40 -4.51 -4.92
C HIS A 170 -18.57 -3.57 -4.70
#